data_38678dff71965e79461346b1574c0e26
#
_entry.id   38678dff71965e79461346b1574c0e26
#
_cell.length_a   1.000
_cell.length_b   1.000
_cell.length_c   1.000
_cell.angle_alpha   90.00
_cell.angle_beta   90.00
_cell.angle_gamma   90.00
#
_symmetry.space_group_name_H-M   'P 1'
#
loop_
_entity.id
_entity.type
_entity.pdbx_description
1 polymer ?
#
loop_
_entity_poly.entity_id
_entity_poly.type
_entity_poly.pdbx_seq_one_letter_code
_entity_poly.pdbx_strand_id
1 'polypeptide(L)'
;MKRQLWLTIGIVLVNILFISFFTVLAVEPPPQVIPLEELPEETPEITVLREKVEAYIDDYTPDMIEMSEHLYYNPEPGYYEYESSKFVATELEKYGFEVEFGVKGLDDEYNSVIEKLHNARNLPTAFTAKYKGKSEYPVIAFTTEMDALRGNPPFHGCAHNQQPPVAVGAAIAMTKIMDENNIPGSIWVIHLPAEEIPPPDPTAMFNAGYFDEVDFILQTHGGVNSGIFKRPLAGTGGATLINANIYEFKGKTAHSAGDPWNGRDAGDALRAMWMMIDMYREHSKPQFRFHGAILETSEAPNATNDYVVFDHWVRATQGLSQEELDQKVEQINTIAKAAAMGTFCDVEISHYADYGNGVTTAWANALGWYYTKMYSDEGMTTEEPGNLAGGWDVGQRACWSIPGIGSERGDWTIAMADVPPTAGHSQEKADLTITSLGHRSLPLMAKRQAAVALRLVTQPELLVKINEELAQWREYGLEKGYVAEDVFRLKNK
;
A
#
# COMPACT_ATOMS: atom_id res chain seq x y z
N MET A 1 -36.12 -51.83 36.15
CA MET A 1 -34.79 -51.85 35.45
C MET A 1 -34.88 -51.79 33.92
N LYS A 2 -35.76 -52.42 33.22
CA LYS A 2 -35.83 -52.37 31.73
C LYS A 2 -36.31 -51.02 31.15
N ARG A 3 -37.08 -50.21 31.85
CA ARG A 3 -37.53 -48.89 31.36
C ARG A 3 -36.46 -47.76 31.47
N GLN A 4 -35.53 -47.82 32.40
CA GLN A 4 -34.43 -46.86 32.51
C GLN A 4 -33.32 -47.07 31.48
N LEU A 5 -33.12 -48.30 31.02
CA LEU A 5 -32.12 -48.64 30.04
C LEU A 5 -32.45 -48.03 28.64
N TRP A 6 -33.74 -48.00 28.27
CA TRP A 6 -34.16 -47.42 26.98
C TRP A 6 -34.10 -45.88 26.94
N LEU A 7 -34.33 -45.21 28.08
CA LEU A 7 -34.13 -43.77 28.14
C LEU A 7 -32.68 -43.33 28.05
N THR A 8 -31.75 -44.10 28.62
CA THR A 8 -30.32 -43.82 28.59
C THR A 8 -29.73 -44.05 27.18
N ILE A 9 -30.17 -45.09 26.50
CA ILE A 9 -29.76 -45.41 25.11
C ILE A 9 -30.33 -44.38 24.13
N GLY A 10 -31.57 -43.90 24.34
CA GLY A 10 -32.19 -42.86 23.51
C GLY A 10 -31.48 -41.50 23.63
N ILE A 11 -31.08 -41.12 24.84
CA ILE A 11 -30.35 -39.86 25.08
C ILE A 11 -28.92 -39.93 24.53
N VAL A 12 -28.23 -41.06 24.60
CA VAL A 12 -26.90 -41.24 24.04
C VAL A 12 -26.93 -41.23 22.50
N LEU A 13 -27.94 -41.89 21.89
CA LEU A 13 -28.12 -41.88 20.43
C LEU A 13 -28.52 -40.51 19.88
N VAL A 14 -29.34 -39.72 20.60
CA VAL A 14 -29.68 -38.34 20.21
C VAL A 14 -28.48 -37.40 20.36
N ASN A 15 -27.65 -37.56 21.39
CA ASN A 15 -26.41 -36.77 21.51
C ASN A 15 -25.34 -37.16 20.48
N ILE A 16 -25.23 -38.43 20.09
CA ILE A 16 -24.32 -38.88 19.04
C ILE A 16 -24.79 -38.39 17.66
N LEU A 17 -26.10 -38.29 17.41
CA LEU A 17 -26.66 -37.74 16.17
C LEU A 17 -26.58 -36.21 16.10
N PHE A 18 -26.55 -35.47 17.24
CA PHE A 18 -26.37 -34.03 17.25
C PHE A 18 -24.90 -33.59 17.18
N ILE A 19 -23.94 -34.44 17.55
CA ILE A 19 -22.50 -34.17 17.42
C ILE A 19 -22.00 -34.43 15.99
N SER A 20 -22.77 -35.13 15.15
CA SER A 20 -22.35 -35.51 13.79
C SER A 20 -22.76 -34.51 12.69
N PHE A 21 -23.31 -33.32 13.01
CA PHE A 21 -23.84 -32.40 12.00
C PHE A 21 -23.22 -30.98 12.02
N PHE A 22 -22.13 -30.76 12.76
CA PHE A 22 -21.34 -29.56 12.65
C PHE A 22 -19.83 -29.85 12.49
N THR A 23 -19.48 -30.69 11.52
CA THR A 23 -18.22 -30.43 10.85
C THR A 23 -18.46 -29.19 9.94
N VAL A 24 -18.26 -28.02 10.46
CA VAL A 24 -17.91 -26.86 9.62
C VAL A 24 -16.71 -27.34 8.83
N LEU A 25 -16.90 -27.63 7.54
CA LEU A 25 -15.77 -27.88 6.65
C LEU A 25 -14.95 -26.60 6.72
N ALA A 26 -13.75 -26.71 7.26
CA ALA A 26 -12.83 -25.57 7.27
C ALA A 26 -12.66 -25.12 5.82
N VAL A 27 -12.80 -23.84 5.56
CA VAL A 27 -12.55 -23.28 4.24
C VAL A 27 -11.05 -23.43 3.97
N GLU A 28 -10.70 -24.15 2.92
CA GLU A 28 -9.31 -24.32 2.51
C GLU A 28 -8.85 -23.03 1.79
N PRO A 29 -7.58 -22.62 1.98
CA PRO A 29 -7.06 -21.46 1.27
C PRO A 29 -7.05 -21.73 -0.24
N PRO A 30 -7.33 -20.72 -1.08
CA PRO A 30 -7.11 -20.81 -2.51
C PRO A 30 -5.65 -21.15 -2.86
N PRO A 31 -5.35 -21.60 -4.08
CA PRO A 31 -3.99 -21.88 -4.51
C PRO A 31 -3.09 -20.66 -4.39
N GLN A 32 -1.88 -20.83 -3.89
CA GLN A 32 -0.91 -19.74 -3.80
C GLN A 32 -0.15 -19.50 -5.12
N VAL A 33 -0.18 -20.44 -6.02
CA VAL A 33 0.50 -20.41 -7.33
C VAL A 33 -0.39 -21.06 -8.38
N ILE A 34 -0.54 -20.40 -9.51
CA ILE A 34 -1.16 -20.95 -10.72
C ILE A 34 -0.04 -21.24 -11.73
N PRO A 35 0.14 -22.47 -12.24
CA PRO A 35 1.10 -22.77 -13.27
C PRO A 35 0.98 -21.83 -14.47
N LEU A 36 2.08 -21.38 -15.04
CA LEU A 36 2.02 -20.40 -16.16
C LEU A 36 1.34 -20.99 -17.40
N GLU A 37 1.38 -22.30 -17.57
CA GLU A 37 0.69 -23.03 -18.63
C GLU A 37 -0.85 -23.03 -18.49
N GLU A 38 -1.39 -22.67 -17.33
CA GLU A 38 -2.83 -22.48 -17.12
C GLU A 38 -3.31 -21.08 -17.53
N LEU A 39 -2.39 -20.10 -17.67
CA LEU A 39 -2.76 -18.81 -18.24
C LEU A 39 -3.25 -19.01 -19.68
N PRO A 40 -4.34 -18.34 -20.10
CA PRO A 40 -4.70 -18.28 -21.50
C PRO A 40 -3.48 -17.87 -22.35
N GLU A 41 -3.30 -18.55 -23.47
CA GLU A 41 -2.18 -18.20 -24.36
C GLU A 41 -2.31 -16.78 -24.89
N GLU A 42 -1.20 -16.10 -25.07
CA GLU A 42 -1.14 -14.84 -25.81
C GLU A 42 -1.32 -15.16 -27.29
N THR A 43 -2.47 -14.78 -27.85
CA THR A 43 -2.72 -15.06 -29.29
C THR A 43 -1.79 -14.24 -30.17
N PRO A 44 -1.54 -14.65 -31.43
CA PRO A 44 -0.72 -13.87 -32.36
C PRO A 44 -1.19 -12.41 -32.51
N GLU A 45 -2.51 -12.18 -32.46
CA GLU A 45 -3.09 -10.84 -32.52
C GLU A 45 -2.71 -10.01 -31.29
N ILE A 46 -2.77 -10.59 -30.09
CA ILE A 46 -2.39 -9.92 -28.84
C ILE A 46 -0.88 -9.67 -28.84
N THR A 47 -0.05 -10.61 -29.31
CA THR A 47 1.39 -10.41 -29.47
C THR A 47 1.71 -9.20 -30.33
N VAL A 48 1.04 -9.06 -31.49
CA VAL A 48 1.22 -7.89 -32.37
C VAL A 48 0.81 -6.59 -31.67
N LEU A 49 -0.28 -6.61 -30.91
CA LEU A 49 -0.71 -5.43 -30.14
C LEU A 49 0.31 -5.08 -29.05
N ARG A 50 0.82 -6.07 -28.33
CA ARG A 50 1.85 -5.88 -27.31
C ARG A 50 3.13 -5.29 -27.89
N GLU A 51 3.61 -5.81 -29.01
CA GLU A 51 4.81 -5.29 -29.68
C GLU A 51 4.62 -3.81 -30.11
N LYS A 52 3.42 -3.41 -30.52
CA LYS A 52 3.12 -2.00 -30.81
C LYS A 52 3.11 -1.15 -29.51
N VAL A 53 2.50 -1.66 -28.43
CA VAL A 53 2.54 -0.98 -27.11
C VAL A 53 4.00 -0.78 -26.66
N GLU A 54 4.82 -1.81 -26.80
CA GLU A 54 6.26 -1.72 -26.50
C GLU A 54 6.96 -0.64 -27.32
N ALA A 55 6.67 -0.57 -28.62
CA ALA A 55 7.23 0.46 -29.50
C ALA A 55 6.81 1.87 -29.09
N TYR A 56 5.53 2.08 -28.70
CA TYR A 56 5.08 3.38 -28.17
C TYR A 56 5.79 3.76 -26.87
N ILE A 57 6.04 2.79 -25.98
CA ILE A 57 6.81 3.04 -24.75
C ILE A 57 8.26 3.36 -25.06
N ASP A 58 8.88 2.65 -26.02
CA ASP A 58 10.25 2.95 -26.46
C ASP A 58 10.37 4.37 -27.04
N ASP A 59 9.40 4.77 -27.87
CA ASP A 59 9.36 6.14 -28.43
C ASP A 59 9.14 7.20 -27.33
N TYR A 60 8.41 6.89 -26.27
CA TYR A 60 8.14 7.78 -25.14
C TYR A 60 9.21 7.73 -24.03
N THR A 61 10.18 6.82 -24.13
CA THR A 61 11.23 6.65 -23.09
C THR A 61 12.00 7.93 -22.76
N PRO A 62 12.38 8.80 -23.73
CA PRO A 62 13.03 10.06 -23.39
C PRO A 62 12.20 10.97 -22.46
N ASP A 63 10.90 11.06 -22.69
CA ASP A 63 9.98 11.85 -21.83
C ASP A 63 9.83 11.21 -20.45
N MET A 64 9.83 9.89 -20.36
CA MET A 64 9.84 9.16 -19.08
C MET A 64 11.09 9.47 -18.26
N ILE A 65 12.26 9.51 -18.91
CA ILE A 65 13.54 9.84 -18.24
C ILE A 65 13.49 11.30 -17.76
N GLU A 66 13.08 12.22 -18.61
CA GLU A 66 12.93 13.63 -18.25
C GLU A 66 11.98 13.82 -17.05
N MET A 67 10.85 13.11 -17.03
CA MET A 67 9.90 13.14 -15.93
C MET A 67 10.52 12.62 -14.63
N SER A 68 11.22 11.47 -14.67
CA SER A 68 11.90 10.90 -13.50
C SER A 68 12.96 11.85 -12.94
N GLU A 69 13.79 12.44 -13.81
CA GLU A 69 14.82 13.39 -13.41
C GLU A 69 14.21 14.69 -12.88
N HIS A 70 13.13 15.21 -13.52
CA HIS A 70 12.45 16.41 -13.04
C HIS A 70 11.96 16.23 -11.60
N LEU A 71 11.30 15.12 -11.29
CA LEU A 71 10.83 14.79 -9.94
C LEU A 71 12.01 14.63 -8.97
N TYR A 72 13.07 13.93 -9.39
CA TYR A 72 14.26 13.73 -8.56
C TYR A 72 14.93 15.06 -8.15
N TYR A 73 15.07 16.00 -9.08
CA TYR A 73 15.72 17.30 -8.80
C TYR A 73 14.80 18.33 -8.14
N ASN A 74 13.47 18.07 -8.11
CA ASN A 74 12.47 18.93 -7.50
C ASN A 74 11.63 18.15 -6.49
N PRO A 75 12.23 17.54 -5.45
CA PRO A 75 11.53 16.67 -4.53
C PRO A 75 10.59 17.46 -3.62
N GLU A 76 9.32 17.09 -3.62
CA GLU A 76 8.28 17.67 -2.76
C GLU A 76 7.82 16.62 -1.73
N PRO A 77 7.80 16.94 -0.42
CA PRO A 77 7.29 16.03 0.60
C PRO A 77 5.78 15.85 0.48
N GLY A 78 5.28 14.76 1.02
CA GLY A 78 3.84 14.47 1.08
C GLY A 78 3.01 15.64 1.61
N TYR A 79 1.80 15.83 1.10
CA TYR A 79 0.91 16.98 1.23
C TYR A 79 1.38 18.27 0.53
N TYR A 80 2.57 18.31 -0.03
CA TYR A 80 3.15 19.49 -0.69
C TYR A 80 3.57 19.21 -2.13
N GLU A 81 3.11 18.14 -2.76
CA GLU A 81 3.45 17.71 -4.13
C GLU A 81 2.74 18.53 -5.23
N TYR A 82 2.63 19.84 -5.02
CA TYR A 82 1.83 20.72 -5.90
C TYR A 82 2.37 20.84 -7.31
N GLU A 83 3.67 21.07 -7.45
CA GLU A 83 4.28 21.20 -8.78
C GLU A 83 4.47 19.84 -9.44
N SER A 84 4.83 18.79 -8.66
CA SER A 84 4.98 17.42 -9.14
C SER A 84 3.68 16.88 -9.69
N SER A 85 2.60 16.96 -8.92
CA SER A 85 1.29 16.45 -9.34
C SER A 85 0.74 17.21 -10.56
N LYS A 86 0.89 18.54 -10.58
CA LYS A 86 0.49 19.36 -11.72
C LYS A 86 1.30 19.05 -12.97
N PHE A 87 2.61 18.84 -12.85
CA PHE A 87 3.49 18.49 -13.95
C PHE A 87 3.03 17.18 -14.60
N VAL A 88 2.82 16.12 -13.81
CA VAL A 88 2.38 14.81 -14.30
C VAL A 88 0.95 14.85 -14.87
N ALA A 89 0.03 15.54 -14.18
CA ALA A 89 -1.34 15.70 -14.66
C ALA A 89 -1.39 16.43 -16.02
N THR A 90 -0.60 17.50 -16.16
CA THR A 90 -0.52 18.25 -17.44
C THR A 90 0.03 17.40 -18.58
N GLU A 91 0.92 16.47 -18.29
CA GLU A 91 1.40 15.51 -19.30
C GLU A 91 0.27 14.59 -19.76
N LEU A 92 -0.51 14.03 -18.84
CA LEU A 92 -1.66 13.16 -19.15
C LEU A 92 -2.75 13.91 -19.96
N GLU A 93 -3.03 15.19 -19.64
CA GLU A 93 -3.99 16.02 -20.39
C GLU A 93 -3.62 16.16 -21.87
N LYS A 94 -2.33 16.23 -22.24
CA LYS A 94 -1.88 16.29 -23.63
C LYS A 94 -2.29 15.06 -24.45
N TYR A 95 -2.52 13.93 -23.77
CA TYR A 95 -2.93 12.66 -24.37
C TYR A 95 -4.42 12.35 -24.17
N GLY A 96 -5.23 13.35 -23.81
CA GLY A 96 -6.68 13.25 -23.78
C GLY A 96 -7.26 12.68 -22.48
N PHE A 97 -6.49 12.62 -21.41
CA PHE A 97 -7.04 12.28 -20.10
C PHE A 97 -7.79 13.47 -19.50
N GLU A 98 -8.96 13.18 -18.92
CA GLU A 98 -9.71 14.13 -18.10
C GLU A 98 -9.18 14.07 -16.66
N VAL A 99 -8.62 15.19 -16.18
CA VAL A 99 -7.98 15.25 -14.85
C VAL A 99 -8.88 15.96 -13.85
N GLU A 100 -9.08 15.33 -12.69
CA GLU A 100 -9.72 15.91 -11.52
C GLU A 100 -8.76 15.91 -10.33
N PHE A 101 -8.53 17.09 -9.73
CA PHE A 101 -7.69 17.26 -8.54
C PHE A 101 -8.51 17.27 -7.25
N GLY A 102 -7.82 16.85 -6.18
CA GLY A 102 -8.36 16.81 -4.83
C GLY A 102 -9.32 15.64 -4.60
N VAL A 103 -9.63 15.38 -3.34
CA VAL A 103 -10.50 14.27 -2.94
C VAL A 103 -11.77 14.82 -2.32
N LYS A 104 -12.91 14.57 -2.95
CA LYS A 104 -14.24 14.89 -2.42
C LYS A 104 -14.73 13.77 -1.52
N GLY A 105 -15.40 14.11 -0.42
CA GLY A 105 -16.02 13.11 0.46
C GLY A 105 -15.06 12.44 1.43
N LEU A 106 -13.87 13.03 1.64
CA LEU A 106 -13.01 12.63 2.75
C LEU A 106 -13.73 12.80 4.08
N ASP A 107 -13.46 11.87 4.97
CA ASP A 107 -13.95 11.92 6.34
C ASP A 107 -13.50 13.20 7.07
N ASP A 108 -14.42 13.78 7.89
CA ASP A 108 -14.13 15.03 8.58
C ASP A 108 -13.08 14.85 9.68
N GLU A 109 -12.99 13.69 10.31
CA GLU A 109 -11.96 13.37 11.30
C GLU A 109 -10.60 13.32 10.64
N TYR A 110 -10.47 12.62 9.49
CA TYR A 110 -9.25 12.59 8.70
C TYR A 110 -8.83 14.01 8.24
N ASN A 111 -9.79 14.79 7.70
CA ASN A 111 -9.53 16.18 7.31
C ASN A 111 -9.03 17.03 8.49
N SER A 112 -9.57 16.83 9.69
CA SER A 112 -9.15 17.55 10.89
C SER A 112 -7.70 17.21 11.27
N VAL A 113 -7.29 15.95 11.12
CA VAL A 113 -5.91 15.52 11.40
C VAL A 113 -4.93 16.13 10.40
N ILE A 114 -5.20 16.05 9.10
CA ILE A 114 -4.29 16.61 8.09
C ILE A 114 -4.25 18.13 8.09
N GLU A 115 -5.35 18.80 8.43
CA GLU A 115 -5.37 20.25 8.62
C GLU A 115 -4.48 20.67 9.79
N LYS A 116 -4.56 19.94 10.90
CA LYS A 116 -3.73 20.20 12.08
C LYS A 116 -2.25 19.94 11.84
N LEU A 117 -1.90 18.83 11.20
CA LEU A 117 -0.50 18.41 11.03
C LEU A 117 0.19 19.05 9.81
N HIS A 118 -0.55 19.35 8.76
CA HIS A 118 0.02 19.71 7.45
C HIS A 118 -0.61 20.95 6.84
N ASN A 119 -1.58 21.59 7.50
CA ASN A 119 -2.34 22.71 6.96
C ASN A 119 -2.94 22.39 5.56
N ALA A 120 -3.33 21.12 5.37
CA ALA A 120 -3.92 20.60 4.14
C ALA A 120 -5.36 20.16 4.39
N ARG A 121 -6.19 20.18 3.34
CA ARG A 121 -7.57 19.68 3.39
C ARG A 121 -7.96 19.10 2.04
N ASN A 122 -8.71 18.00 2.05
CA ASN A 122 -9.22 17.34 0.84
C ASN A 122 -8.11 16.85 -0.12
N LEU A 123 -6.91 16.60 0.37
CA LEU A 123 -5.78 16.10 -0.43
C LEU A 123 -5.61 16.84 -1.75
N PRO A 124 -5.24 18.12 -1.74
CA PRO A 124 -5.29 18.98 -2.93
C PRO A 124 -4.32 18.57 -4.03
N THR A 125 -3.31 17.76 -3.70
CA THR A 125 -2.31 17.25 -4.65
C THR A 125 -2.71 15.92 -5.28
N ALA A 126 -3.67 15.18 -4.68
CA ALA A 126 -4.25 14.00 -5.30
C ALA A 126 -4.89 14.33 -6.65
N PHE A 127 -4.78 13.45 -7.62
CA PHE A 127 -5.57 13.55 -8.84
C PHE A 127 -6.00 12.19 -9.36
N THR A 128 -7.10 12.19 -10.11
CA THR A 128 -7.52 11.07 -10.95
C THR A 128 -7.59 11.55 -12.39
N ALA A 129 -6.79 10.93 -13.26
CA ALA A 129 -6.80 11.17 -14.70
C ALA A 129 -7.50 9.99 -15.38
N LYS A 130 -8.58 10.26 -16.12
CA LYS A 130 -9.46 9.26 -16.72
C LYS A 130 -9.41 9.35 -18.23
N TYR A 131 -9.12 8.22 -18.88
CA TYR A 131 -9.29 8.06 -20.31
C TYR A 131 -10.36 6.98 -20.57
N LYS A 132 -11.39 7.35 -21.31
CA LYS A 132 -12.47 6.45 -21.71
C LYS A 132 -12.26 5.98 -23.13
N GLY A 133 -12.06 4.67 -23.29
CA GLY A 133 -12.02 4.06 -24.62
C GLY A 133 -13.42 3.83 -25.20
N LYS A 134 -13.57 2.78 -26.01
CA LYS A 134 -14.83 2.47 -26.69
C LYS A 134 -15.98 2.11 -25.74
N SER A 135 -15.68 1.55 -24.57
CA SER A 135 -16.64 1.28 -23.49
C SER A 135 -16.05 1.73 -22.16
N GLU A 136 -16.88 1.83 -21.12
CA GLU A 136 -16.43 2.20 -19.78
C GLU A 136 -15.62 1.10 -19.10
N TYR A 137 -15.97 -0.16 -19.36
CA TYR A 137 -15.43 -1.32 -18.65
C TYR A 137 -14.70 -2.28 -19.59
N PRO A 138 -13.64 -2.99 -19.06
CA PRO A 138 -13.09 -2.88 -17.70
C PRO A 138 -12.33 -1.56 -17.49
N VAL A 139 -12.28 -1.08 -16.22
CA VAL A 139 -11.46 0.05 -15.79
C VAL A 139 -10.16 -0.48 -15.20
N ILE A 140 -9.04 -0.22 -15.87
CA ILE A 140 -7.72 -0.55 -15.39
C ILE A 140 -7.04 0.72 -14.88
N ALA A 141 -6.67 0.76 -13.61
CA ALA A 141 -6.02 1.90 -13.00
C ALA A 141 -4.53 1.65 -12.78
N PHE A 142 -3.70 2.59 -13.19
CA PHE A 142 -2.30 2.70 -12.80
C PHE A 142 -2.24 3.67 -11.62
N THR A 143 -1.78 3.21 -10.47
CA THR A 143 -1.56 4.09 -9.31
C THR A 143 -0.11 4.56 -9.27
N THR A 144 0.10 5.75 -8.73
CA THR A 144 1.44 6.37 -8.63
C THR A 144 1.53 7.27 -7.41
N GLU A 145 2.70 7.31 -6.82
CA GLU A 145 3.10 8.17 -5.71
C GLU A 145 4.21 9.10 -6.20
N MET A 146 4.32 10.29 -5.61
CA MET A 146 5.32 11.29 -6.01
C MET A 146 6.00 11.93 -4.83
N ASP A 147 5.54 11.65 -3.61
CA ASP A 147 6.08 12.29 -2.43
C ASP A 147 7.53 11.86 -2.15
N ALA A 148 8.29 12.83 -1.67
CA ALA A 148 9.66 12.66 -1.22
C ALA A 148 9.71 12.51 0.29
N LEU A 149 10.70 11.78 0.78
CA LEU A 149 11.01 11.71 2.21
C LEU A 149 11.37 13.10 2.76
N ARG A 150 10.91 13.38 3.98
CA ARG A 150 11.30 14.58 4.72
C ARG A 150 12.76 14.47 5.16
N GLY A 151 13.66 14.91 4.30
CA GLY A 151 15.08 15.13 4.60
C GLY A 151 15.39 16.63 4.70
N ASN A 152 16.65 16.97 4.83
CA ASN A 152 17.13 18.35 4.69
C ASN A 152 18.35 18.40 3.75
N PRO A 153 18.13 18.59 2.43
CA PRO A 153 16.83 18.78 1.73
C PRO A 153 15.99 17.49 1.63
N PRO A 154 14.71 17.59 1.22
CA PRO A 154 13.90 16.42 0.85
C PRO A 154 14.55 15.62 -0.28
N PHE A 155 14.25 14.31 -0.38
CA PHE A 155 14.84 13.43 -1.40
C PHE A 155 13.98 12.19 -1.66
N HIS A 156 14.07 11.63 -2.87
CA HIS A 156 13.32 10.43 -3.28
C HIS A 156 13.96 9.12 -2.81
N GLY A 157 14.17 8.97 -1.50
CA GLY A 157 14.78 7.77 -0.92
C GLY A 157 13.96 6.48 -1.07
N CYS A 158 12.68 6.60 -1.38
CA CYS A 158 11.81 5.47 -1.72
C CYS A 158 11.67 5.26 -3.25
N ALA A 159 12.31 6.10 -4.07
CA ALA A 159 12.26 6.03 -5.53
C ALA A 159 10.88 6.35 -6.15
N HIS A 160 10.03 7.13 -5.46
CA HIS A 160 8.73 7.54 -6.00
C HIS A 160 8.84 8.37 -7.28
N ASN A 161 9.96 9.03 -7.54
CA ASN A 161 10.23 9.70 -8.82
C ASN A 161 10.21 8.76 -10.05
N GLN A 162 10.26 7.44 -9.86
CA GLN A 162 10.17 6.46 -10.94
C GLN A 162 8.74 5.97 -11.20
N GLN A 163 7.82 6.13 -10.26
CA GLN A 163 6.45 5.63 -10.40
C GLN A 163 5.65 6.39 -11.48
N PRO A 164 5.59 7.74 -11.47
CA PRO A 164 4.83 8.50 -12.46
C PRO A 164 5.25 8.22 -13.91
N PRO A 165 6.56 8.25 -14.28
CA PRO A 165 6.93 7.97 -15.67
C PRO A 165 6.53 6.58 -16.13
N VAL A 166 6.55 5.57 -15.26
CA VAL A 166 6.09 4.21 -15.58
C VAL A 166 4.58 4.17 -15.79
N ALA A 167 3.80 4.73 -14.87
CA ALA A 167 2.34 4.75 -14.95
C ALA A 167 1.86 5.56 -16.18
N VAL A 168 2.44 6.74 -16.41
CA VAL A 168 2.11 7.61 -17.55
C VAL A 168 2.50 6.97 -18.88
N GLY A 169 3.73 6.43 -18.98
CA GLY A 169 4.18 5.76 -20.21
C GLY A 169 3.33 4.55 -20.57
N ALA A 170 2.98 3.71 -19.58
CA ALA A 170 2.07 2.59 -19.78
C ALA A 170 0.66 3.03 -20.19
N ALA A 171 0.11 4.04 -19.49
CA ALA A 171 -1.23 4.56 -19.77
C ALA A 171 -1.33 5.17 -21.17
N ILE A 172 -0.39 6.03 -21.58
CA ILE A 172 -0.36 6.65 -22.92
C ILE A 172 -0.26 5.59 -24.02
N ALA A 173 0.62 4.60 -23.84
CA ALA A 173 0.75 3.52 -24.84
C ALA A 173 -0.53 2.70 -24.95
N MET A 174 -1.19 2.42 -23.82
CA MET A 174 -2.48 1.71 -23.81
C MET A 174 -3.59 2.52 -24.51
N THR A 175 -3.70 3.82 -24.26
CA THR A 175 -4.74 4.63 -24.93
C THR A 175 -4.56 4.66 -26.44
N LYS A 176 -3.32 4.82 -26.93
CA LYS A 176 -3.02 4.77 -28.36
C LYS A 176 -3.45 3.46 -29.02
N ILE A 177 -3.06 2.31 -28.39
CA ILE A 177 -3.41 1.01 -28.99
C ILE A 177 -4.92 0.73 -28.90
N MET A 178 -5.59 1.20 -27.84
CA MET A 178 -7.03 1.05 -27.69
C MET A 178 -7.79 1.84 -28.75
N ASP A 179 -7.38 3.07 -29.04
CA ASP A 179 -7.98 3.90 -30.11
C ASP A 179 -7.79 3.29 -31.49
N GLU A 180 -6.58 2.90 -31.83
CA GLU A 180 -6.26 2.35 -33.14
C GLU A 180 -6.99 1.04 -33.46
N ASN A 181 -7.28 0.24 -32.43
CA ASN A 181 -7.83 -1.10 -32.59
C ASN A 181 -9.25 -1.24 -32.02
N ASN A 182 -9.89 -0.13 -31.60
CA ASN A 182 -11.23 -0.13 -30.99
C ASN A 182 -11.36 -1.10 -29.81
N ILE A 183 -10.33 -1.19 -28.94
CA ILE A 183 -10.33 -2.06 -27.76
C ILE A 183 -11.25 -1.44 -26.70
N PRO A 184 -12.14 -2.23 -26.07
CA PRO A 184 -13.02 -1.74 -25.00
C PRO A 184 -12.26 -1.51 -23.70
N GLY A 185 -12.84 -0.72 -22.79
CA GLY A 185 -12.32 -0.44 -21.46
C GLY A 185 -11.95 1.02 -21.26
N SER A 186 -11.49 1.33 -20.06
CA SER A 186 -10.98 2.63 -19.65
C SER A 186 -9.63 2.50 -18.96
N ILE A 187 -8.78 3.50 -19.15
CA ILE A 187 -7.46 3.59 -18.50
C ILE A 187 -7.47 4.78 -17.58
N TRP A 188 -7.14 4.56 -16.32
CA TRP A 188 -7.03 5.61 -15.33
C TRP A 188 -5.61 5.70 -14.80
N VAL A 189 -5.17 6.91 -14.43
CA VAL A 189 -3.98 7.14 -13.63
C VAL A 189 -4.43 7.85 -12.36
N ILE A 190 -4.12 7.25 -11.20
CA ILE A 190 -4.53 7.77 -9.90
C ILE A 190 -3.27 8.10 -9.10
N HIS A 191 -3.09 9.37 -8.76
CA HIS A 191 -2.04 9.80 -7.87
C HIS A 191 -2.47 9.69 -6.41
N LEU A 192 -1.68 8.97 -5.63
CA LEU A 192 -1.81 8.75 -4.20
C LEU A 192 -0.79 9.65 -3.50
N PRO A 193 -1.21 10.81 -2.96
CA PRO A 193 -0.26 11.71 -2.31
C PRO A 193 0.12 11.24 -0.92
N ALA A 194 1.25 11.74 -0.41
CA ALA A 194 1.68 11.62 0.98
C ALA A 194 1.72 10.17 1.54
N GLU A 195 2.22 9.21 0.75
CA GLU A 195 2.37 7.83 1.20
C GLU A 195 3.35 7.73 2.37
N GLU A 196 4.46 8.48 2.31
CA GLU A 196 5.57 8.44 3.28
C GLU A 196 5.33 9.29 4.54
N ILE A 197 4.26 10.06 4.60
CA ILE A 197 4.06 11.07 5.65
C ILE A 197 2.70 10.87 6.34
N PRO A 198 2.67 10.67 7.66
CA PRO A 198 1.43 10.46 8.40
C PRO A 198 0.46 11.66 8.36
N PRO A 199 -0.86 11.37 8.28
CA PRO A 199 -1.49 10.10 7.98
C PRO A 199 -1.42 9.78 6.49
N PRO A 200 -1.02 8.56 6.10
CA PRO A 200 -0.93 8.20 4.69
C PRO A 200 -2.31 8.11 4.03
N ASP A 201 -2.39 8.60 2.80
CA ASP A 201 -3.65 8.90 2.11
C ASP A 201 -4.37 7.78 1.38
N PRO A 202 -3.69 6.74 0.88
CA PRO A 202 -4.35 5.80 -0.03
C PRO A 202 -5.64 5.19 0.53
N THR A 203 -5.64 4.85 1.83
CA THR A 203 -6.84 4.32 2.51
C THR A 203 -7.96 5.35 2.59
N ALA A 204 -7.64 6.63 2.79
CA ALA A 204 -8.63 7.70 2.85
C ALA A 204 -9.31 7.93 1.49
N MET A 205 -8.54 7.90 0.39
CA MET A 205 -9.06 7.97 -0.98
C MET A 205 -9.96 6.77 -1.31
N PHE A 206 -9.56 5.57 -0.90
CA PHE A 206 -10.40 4.38 -1.06
C PHE A 206 -11.72 4.52 -0.30
N ASN A 207 -11.69 4.96 0.96
CA ASN A 207 -12.88 5.18 1.77
C ASN A 207 -13.80 6.27 1.18
N ALA A 208 -13.24 7.27 0.51
CA ALA A 208 -13.98 8.32 -0.19
C ALA A 208 -14.59 7.85 -1.53
N GLY A 209 -14.32 6.61 -2.00
CA GLY A 209 -14.92 6.02 -3.19
C GLY A 209 -14.18 6.25 -4.50
N TYR A 210 -12.96 6.74 -4.47
CA TYR A 210 -12.18 7.03 -5.67
C TYR A 210 -11.82 5.80 -6.51
N PHE A 211 -11.97 4.62 -5.93
CA PHE A 211 -11.70 3.34 -6.58
C PHE A 211 -12.96 2.54 -6.91
N ASP A 212 -14.16 3.06 -6.64
CA ASP A 212 -15.40 2.28 -6.75
C ASP A 212 -15.67 1.76 -8.17
N GLU A 213 -15.20 2.45 -9.20
CA GLU A 213 -15.34 2.04 -10.60
C GLU A 213 -14.18 1.19 -11.13
N VAL A 214 -13.07 1.10 -10.39
CA VAL A 214 -11.86 0.38 -10.81
C VAL A 214 -12.06 -1.13 -10.75
N ASP A 215 -11.71 -1.84 -11.81
CA ASP A 215 -11.81 -3.29 -11.90
C ASP A 215 -10.49 -4.00 -11.60
N PHE A 216 -9.35 -3.31 -11.86
CA PHE A 216 -8.02 -3.84 -11.57
C PHE A 216 -7.02 -2.70 -11.35
N ILE A 217 -6.10 -2.89 -10.41
CA ILE A 217 -5.06 -1.91 -10.09
C ILE A 217 -3.67 -2.44 -10.44
N LEU A 218 -2.88 -1.57 -11.06
CA LEU A 218 -1.48 -1.78 -11.35
C LEU A 218 -0.66 -0.70 -10.67
N GLN A 219 0.21 -1.10 -9.76
CA GLN A 219 1.18 -0.21 -9.13
C GLN A 219 2.59 -0.71 -9.40
N THR A 220 3.51 0.21 -9.60
CA THR A 220 4.94 -0.06 -9.67
C THR A 220 5.63 0.71 -8.58
N HIS A 221 6.48 0.06 -7.82
CA HIS A 221 7.35 0.75 -6.87
C HIS A 221 8.81 0.61 -7.34
N GLY A 222 9.54 1.73 -7.38
CA GLY A 222 10.95 1.74 -7.71
C GLY A 222 11.75 0.93 -6.69
N GLY A 223 12.20 -0.24 -7.11
CA GLY A 223 13.01 -1.12 -6.28
C GLY A 223 14.23 -1.55 -7.05
N VAL A 224 15.37 -1.43 -6.40
CA VAL A 224 16.63 -1.91 -6.93
C VAL A 224 16.86 -3.30 -6.35
N ASN A 225 16.68 -4.33 -7.16
CA ASN A 225 16.86 -5.69 -6.72
C ASN A 225 18.08 -6.32 -7.39
N SER A 226 19.09 -6.57 -6.58
CA SER A 226 20.39 -7.12 -7.00
C SER A 226 20.44 -8.65 -6.97
N GLY A 227 19.31 -9.32 -6.82
CA GLY A 227 19.25 -10.77 -6.67
C GLY A 227 18.39 -11.47 -7.70
N ILE A 228 18.39 -12.80 -7.65
CA ILE A 228 17.46 -13.62 -8.41
C ILE A 228 16.05 -13.45 -7.84
N PHE A 229 15.14 -12.99 -8.69
CA PHE A 229 13.74 -12.88 -8.37
C PHE A 229 13.09 -14.26 -8.29
N LYS A 230 12.35 -14.45 -7.22
CA LYS A 230 11.52 -15.64 -7.03
C LYS A 230 10.07 -15.33 -7.38
N ARG A 231 9.38 -16.36 -7.84
CA ARG A 231 7.97 -16.25 -8.17
C ARG A 231 7.14 -15.86 -6.92
N PRO A 232 6.33 -14.79 -6.96
CA PRO A 232 5.54 -14.37 -5.81
C PRO A 232 4.44 -15.38 -5.49
N LEU A 233 4.16 -15.58 -4.20
CA LEU A 233 3.06 -16.39 -3.71
C LEU A 233 1.83 -15.50 -3.47
N ALA A 234 0.66 -15.98 -3.88
CA ALA A 234 -0.61 -15.38 -3.53
C ALA A 234 -1.00 -15.71 -2.08
N GLY A 235 -1.82 -14.87 -1.51
CA GLY A 235 -2.35 -15.09 -0.16
C GLY A 235 -2.45 -13.84 0.66
N THR A 236 -2.66 -14.04 1.96
CA THR A 236 -2.75 -13.00 2.97
C THR A 236 -1.49 -12.99 3.83
N GLY A 237 -1.12 -11.84 4.41
CA GLY A 237 -0.03 -11.77 5.38
C GLY A 237 1.34 -11.45 4.79
N GLY A 238 1.42 -11.07 3.53
CA GLY A 238 2.64 -10.55 2.91
C GLY A 238 3.05 -9.18 3.43
N ALA A 239 2.07 -8.35 3.79
CA ALA A 239 2.27 -7.01 4.33
C ALA A 239 2.59 -7.01 5.83
N THR A 240 3.19 -5.93 6.29
CA THR A 240 3.37 -5.64 7.71
C THR A 240 2.13 -4.94 8.23
N LEU A 241 1.49 -5.49 9.26
CA LEU A 241 0.41 -4.80 9.98
C LEU A 241 0.98 -3.55 10.66
N ILE A 242 0.25 -2.45 10.58
CA ILE A 242 0.62 -1.19 11.25
C ILE A 242 -0.59 -0.65 11.97
N ASN A 243 -0.37 -0.11 13.17
CA ASN A 243 -1.31 0.78 13.84
C ASN A 243 -0.55 2.04 14.25
N ALA A 244 -1.06 3.18 13.81
CA ALA A 244 -0.42 4.49 13.95
C ALA A 244 -1.25 5.41 14.83
N ASN A 245 -0.61 6.00 15.85
CA ASN A 245 -1.26 6.87 16.83
C ASN A 245 -0.46 8.14 17.08
N ILE A 246 -1.17 9.24 17.24
CA ILE A 246 -0.63 10.50 17.73
C ILE A 246 -0.83 10.57 19.24
N TYR A 247 0.23 10.90 19.96
CA TYR A 247 0.23 11.15 21.41
C TYR A 247 0.54 12.62 21.65
N GLU A 248 -0.48 13.35 22.14
CA GLU A 248 -0.35 14.76 22.50
C GLU A 248 -0.17 14.88 24.00
N PHE A 249 1.05 15.13 24.46
CA PHE A 249 1.33 15.41 25.86
C PHE A 249 1.14 16.88 26.16
N LYS A 250 0.36 17.20 27.19
CA LYS A 250 0.06 18.55 27.63
C LYS A 250 0.57 18.74 29.05
N GLY A 251 1.47 19.70 29.21
CA GLY A 251 2.10 20.04 30.47
C GLY A 251 1.64 21.42 30.99
N LYS A 252 2.57 22.16 31.58
CA LYS A 252 2.35 23.49 32.07
C LYS A 252 3.64 24.29 32.03
N THR A 253 3.61 25.43 31.34
CA THR A 253 4.74 26.37 31.27
C THR A 253 5.09 26.94 32.64
N ALA A 254 6.40 27.06 32.90
CA ALA A 254 6.98 27.83 34.00
C ALA A 254 8.38 28.33 33.58
N HIS A 255 8.91 29.31 34.26
CA HIS A 255 10.26 29.83 33.99
C HIS A 255 11.31 28.82 34.47
N SER A 256 12.11 28.26 33.55
CA SER A 256 13.05 27.16 33.84
C SER A 256 14.11 27.47 34.91
N ALA A 257 14.45 28.73 35.13
CA ALA A 257 15.41 29.15 36.15
C ALA A 257 14.73 29.79 37.38
N GLY A 258 13.59 30.47 37.20
CA GLY A 258 12.97 31.25 38.29
C GLY A 258 12.07 30.40 39.20
N ASP A 259 11.19 29.61 38.59
CA ASP A 259 10.18 28.83 39.33
C ASP A 259 9.78 27.52 38.64
N PRO A 260 10.78 26.67 38.24
CA PRO A 260 10.51 25.44 37.50
C PRO A 260 9.54 24.45 38.22
N TRP A 261 9.47 24.54 39.56
CA TRP A 261 8.55 23.71 40.37
C TRP A 261 7.07 24.01 40.14
N ASN A 262 6.73 25.11 39.47
CA ASN A 262 5.36 25.44 39.06
C ASN A 262 5.00 24.87 37.69
N GLY A 263 5.97 24.36 36.93
CA GLY A 263 5.81 23.75 35.61
C GLY A 263 5.52 22.27 35.66
N ARG A 264 5.11 21.72 34.51
CA ARG A 264 5.03 20.29 34.19
C ARG A 264 5.52 20.11 32.78
N ASP A 265 6.57 19.32 32.59
CA ASP A 265 7.26 19.21 31.32
C ASP A 265 6.67 18.06 30.46
N ALA A 266 6.03 18.40 29.35
CA ALA A 266 5.49 17.43 28.40
C ALA A 266 6.60 16.58 27.75
N GLY A 267 7.81 17.14 27.60
CA GLY A 267 8.98 16.43 27.12
C GLY A 267 9.45 15.36 28.10
N ASP A 268 9.26 15.56 29.42
CA ASP A 268 9.52 14.53 30.43
C ASP A 268 8.53 13.38 30.30
N ALA A 269 7.25 13.68 30.03
CA ALA A 269 6.24 12.67 29.78
C ALA A 269 6.59 11.80 28.55
N LEU A 270 6.99 12.43 27.45
CA LEU A 270 7.45 11.70 26.26
C LEU A 270 8.70 10.86 26.56
N ARG A 271 9.70 11.42 27.25
CA ARG A 271 10.91 10.65 27.64
C ARG A 271 10.56 9.44 28.49
N ALA A 272 9.67 9.60 29.47
CA ALA A 272 9.18 8.50 30.32
C ALA A 272 8.48 7.43 29.49
N MET A 273 7.58 7.80 28.57
CA MET A 273 6.94 6.87 27.64
C MET A 273 7.97 6.09 26.83
N TRP A 274 8.95 6.78 26.22
CA TRP A 274 9.97 6.13 25.38
C TRP A 274 10.83 5.15 26.17
N MET A 275 11.30 5.55 27.35
CA MET A 275 12.04 4.64 28.25
C MET A 275 11.22 3.41 28.63
N MET A 276 9.94 3.57 28.92
CA MET A 276 9.06 2.44 29.26
C MET A 276 8.84 1.51 28.05
N ILE A 277 8.71 2.06 26.83
CA ILE A 277 8.64 1.27 25.59
C ILE A 277 9.94 0.47 25.40
N ASP A 278 11.11 1.09 25.61
CA ASP A 278 12.39 0.42 25.45
C ASP A 278 12.56 -0.74 26.46
N MET A 279 12.14 -0.55 27.70
CA MET A 279 12.09 -1.66 28.69
C MET A 279 11.09 -2.74 28.27
N TYR A 280 9.98 -2.36 27.64
CA TYR A 280 8.93 -3.27 27.22
C TYR A 280 9.31 -4.09 25.97
N ARG A 281 10.29 -3.65 25.17
CA ARG A 281 10.79 -4.39 24.01
C ARG A 281 11.22 -5.81 24.34
N GLU A 282 11.87 -6.01 25.49
CA GLU A 282 12.30 -7.33 25.97
C GLU A 282 11.12 -8.31 26.14
N HIS A 283 9.94 -7.79 26.47
CA HIS A 283 8.71 -8.57 26.69
C HIS A 283 7.80 -8.64 25.47
N SER A 284 8.32 -8.26 24.31
CA SER A 284 7.58 -8.29 23.03
C SER A 284 8.16 -9.34 22.09
N LYS A 285 7.30 -10.01 21.29
CA LYS A 285 7.77 -10.92 20.26
C LYS A 285 8.70 -10.17 19.28
N PRO A 286 9.73 -10.83 18.73
CA PRO A 286 10.70 -10.17 17.83
C PRO A 286 10.09 -9.65 16.51
N GLN A 287 8.87 -10.05 16.17
CA GLN A 287 8.12 -9.57 15.01
C GLN A 287 7.51 -8.18 15.24
N PHE A 288 7.39 -7.68 16.47
CA PHE A 288 6.95 -6.31 16.71
C PHE A 288 8.04 -5.29 16.44
N ARG A 289 7.64 -4.13 15.91
CA ARG A 289 8.50 -2.95 15.77
C ARG A 289 7.79 -1.75 16.39
N PHE A 290 8.57 -0.94 17.11
CA PHE A 290 8.12 0.26 17.79
C PHE A 290 9.01 1.42 17.34
N HIS A 291 8.46 2.42 16.74
CA HIS A 291 9.20 3.58 16.27
C HIS A 291 8.28 4.78 16.17
N GLY A 292 8.84 5.98 16.21
CA GLY A 292 8.07 7.20 16.13
C GLY A 292 8.93 8.42 15.91
N ALA A 293 8.25 9.55 15.68
CA ALA A 293 8.85 10.84 15.43
C ALA A 293 8.18 11.92 16.28
N ILE A 294 8.96 12.90 16.73
CA ILE A 294 8.40 14.11 17.36
C ILE A 294 7.98 15.04 16.23
N LEU A 295 6.68 15.36 16.17
CA LEU A 295 6.12 16.23 15.15
C LEU A 295 6.14 17.69 15.58
N GLU A 296 5.89 17.96 16.86
CA GLU A 296 5.84 19.32 17.42
C GLU A 296 6.34 19.32 18.86
N THR A 297 6.99 20.41 19.25
CA THR A 297 7.45 20.66 20.61
C THR A 297 7.64 22.16 20.84
N SER A 298 7.69 22.61 22.10
CA SER A 298 8.00 23.97 22.46
C SER A 298 9.41 24.36 22.00
N GLU A 299 9.59 25.60 21.53
CA GLU A 299 10.83 26.04 20.87
C GLU A 299 11.90 26.61 21.83
N ALA A 300 11.52 27.00 23.04
CA ALA A 300 12.39 27.77 23.90
C ALA A 300 12.82 27.02 25.19
N PRO A 301 14.13 26.80 25.41
CA PRO A 301 14.62 26.03 26.56
C PRO A 301 14.56 26.80 27.90
N ASN A 302 14.23 28.07 27.90
CA ASN A 302 14.09 28.92 29.10
C ASN A 302 12.70 28.83 29.74
N ALA A 303 11.79 28.07 29.14
CA ALA A 303 10.49 27.74 29.68
C ALA A 303 10.29 26.22 29.73
N THR A 304 9.53 25.73 30.71
CA THR A 304 9.12 24.32 30.78
C THR A 304 8.31 24.01 29.51
N ASN A 305 8.62 22.90 28.88
CA ASN A 305 7.92 22.46 27.68
C ASN A 305 6.49 22.02 28.03
N ASP A 306 5.50 22.76 27.57
CA ASP A 306 4.10 22.52 27.92
C ASP A 306 3.32 21.72 26.89
N TYR A 307 3.95 21.39 25.75
CA TYR A 307 3.30 20.66 24.68
C TYR A 307 4.28 19.86 23.83
N VAL A 308 3.94 18.58 23.58
CA VAL A 308 4.67 17.71 22.65
C VAL A 308 3.68 16.86 21.87
N VAL A 309 3.82 16.82 20.56
CA VAL A 309 3.12 15.88 19.66
C VAL A 309 4.10 14.81 19.20
N PHE A 310 3.76 13.57 19.48
CA PHE A 310 4.57 12.41 19.14
C PHE A 310 3.76 11.44 18.30
N ASP A 311 4.24 11.17 17.09
CA ASP A 311 3.71 10.11 16.23
C ASP A 311 4.42 8.80 16.55
N HIS A 312 3.67 7.75 16.80
CA HIS A 312 4.21 6.45 17.15
C HIS A 312 3.47 5.31 16.45
N TRP A 313 4.25 4.48 15.79
CA TRP A 313 3.77 3.32 15.04
C TRP A 313 4.14 2.03 15.75
N VAL A 314 3.16 1.14 15.87
CA VAL A 314 3.37 -0.26 16.23
C VAL A 314 3.21 -1.09 14.96
N ARG A 315 4.26 -1.80 14.58
CA ARG A 315 4.22 -2.72 13.44
C ARG A 315 4.28 -4.16 13.90
N ALA A 316 3.49 -5.03 13.25
CA ALA A 316 3.56 -6.47 13.41
C ALA A 316 3.94 -7.09 12.06
N THR A 317 5.13 -7.71 12.01
CA THR A 317 5.61 -8.39 10.81
C THR A 317 4.95 -9.76 10.64
N GLN A 318 5.23 -10.45 9.52
CA GLN A 318 4.59 -11.73 9.16
C GLN A 318 4.41 -12.69 10.33
N GLY A 319 3.26 -13.34 10.37
CA GLY A 319 2.91 -14.38 11.34
C GLY A 319 2.26 -13.88 12.63
N LEU A 320 2.00 -12.58 12.75
CA LEU A 320 1.17 -12.02 13.82
C LEU A 320 -0.23 -11.68 13.30
N SER A 321 -1.23 -11.82 14.18
CA SER A 321 -2.62 -11.49 13.88
C SER A 321 -2.92 -10.00 14.18
N GLN A 322 -4.04 -9.49 13.64
CA GLN A 322 -4.55 -8.18 14.00
C GLN A 322 -4.84 -8.08 15.51
N GLU A 323 -5.42 -9.11 16.11
CA GLU A 323 -5.69 -9.15 17.55
C GLU A 323 -4.41 -8.97 18.38
N GLU A 324 -3.29 -9.60 17.97
CA GLU A 324 -2.00 -9.44 18.66
C GLU A 324 -1.45 -8.02 18.50
N LEU A 325 -1.66 -7.38 17.34
CA LEU A 325 -1.31 -5.99 17.12
C LEU A 325 -2.14 -5.07 18.04
N ASP A 326 -3.47 -5.25 18.05
CA ASP A 326 -4.39 -4.43 18.84
C ASP A 326 -4.08 -4.53 20.35
N GLN A 327 -3.81 -5.73 20.84
CA GLN A 327 -3.39 -5.94 22.22
C GLN A 327 -2.06 -5.20 22.52
N LYS A 328 -1.13 -5.18 21.57
CA LYS A 328 0.15 -4.49 21.71
C LYS A 328 -0.02 -2.98 21.74
N VAL A 329 -0.87 -2.45 20.87
CA VAL A 329 -1.22 -1.02 20.84
C VAL A 329 -1.83 -0.56 22.16
N GLU A 330 -2.78 -1.33 22.73
CA GLU A 330 -3.39 -0.97 24.03
C GLU A 330 -2.36 -0.99 25.17
N GLN A 331 -1.37 -1.85 25.10
CA GLN A 331 -0.25 -1.84 26.04
C GLN A 331 0.60 -0.57 25.92
N ILE A 332 0.89 -0.11 24.69
CA ILE A 332 1.59 1.16 24.44
C ILE A 332 0.76 2.35 24.91
N ASN A 333 -0.55 2.35 24.63
CA ASN A 333 -1.47 3.38 25.14
C ASN A 333 -1.48 3.44 26.66
N THR A 334 -1.39 2.30 27.33
CA THR A 334 -1.29 2.22 28.79
C THR A 334 0.04 2.82 29.28
N ILE A 335 1.13 2.55 28.59
CA ILE A 335 2.46 3.14 28.88
C ILE A 335 2.39 4.68 28.76
N ALA A 336 1.79 5.21 27.69
CA ALA A 336 1.64 6.66 27.50
C ALA A 336 0.84 7.32 28.64
N LYS A 337 -0.31 6.72 29.01
CA LYS A 337 -1.13 7.17 30.14
C LYS A 337 -0.35 7.13 31.48
N ALA A 338 0.43 6.07 31.72
CA ALA A 338 1.26 5.95 32.90
C ALA A 338 2.40 6.99 32.96
N ALA A 339 3.03 7.26 31.82
CA ALA A 339 4.05 8.29 31.68
C ALA A 339 3.52 9.69 31.96
N ALA A 340 2.37 10.04 31.40
CA ALA A 340 1.67 11.29 31.67
C ALA A 340 1.31 11.42 33.15
N MET A 341 0.72 10.39 33.74
CA MET A 341 0.38 10.36 35.17
C MET A 341 1.61 10.54 36.07
N GLY A 342 2.72 9.85 35.75
CA GLY A 342 3.96 9.92 36.55
C GLY A 342 4.66 11.27 36.47
N THR A 343 4.44 12.05 35.43
CA THR A 343 4.98 13.41 35.22
C THR A 343 3.96 14.52 35.49
N PHE A 344 2.77 14.17 35.95
CA PHE A 344 1.66 15.10 36.21
C PHE A 344 1.22 15.87 34.98
N CYS A 345 1.43 15.33 33.77
CA CYS A 345 0.94 15.83 32.49
C CYS A 345 -0.36 15.14 32.10
N ASP A 346 -1.05 15.70 31.12
CA ASP A 346 -2.16 15.05 30.44
C ASP A 346 -1.67 14.43 29.11
N VAL A 347 -2.37 13.41 28.61
CA VAL A 347 -2.14 12.82 27.29
C VAL A 347 -3.44 12.60 26.57
N GLU A 348 -3.53 13.06 25.33
CA GLU A 348 -4.57 12.75 24.37
C GLU A 348 -4.00 11.78 23.33
N ILE A 349 -4.74 10.72 23.00
CA ILE A 349 -4.30 9.69 22.06
C ILE A 349 -5.30 9.63 20.92
N SER A 350 -4.84 9.89 19.71
CA SER A 350 -5.64 9.85 18.49
C SER A 350 -5.12 8.77 17.56
N HIS A 351 -5.97 7.79 17.23
CA HIS A 351 -5.69 6.83 16.19
C HIS A 351 -5.95 7.47 14.82
N TYR A 352 -5.08 7.24 13.82
CA TYR A 352 -5.26 7.87 12.52
C TYR A 352 -5.07 6.95 11.33
N ALA A 353 -4.35 5.83 11.48
CA ALA A 353 -4.13 4.92 10.38
C ALA A 353 -3.91 3.47 10.83
N ASP A 354 -4.48 2.55 10.07
CA ASP A 354 -4.22 1.12 10.10
C ASP A 354 -3.78 0.63 8.73
N TYR A 355 -2.68 -0.13 8.71
CA TYR A 355 -2.35 -0.98 7.58
C TYR A 355 -2.57 -2.43 8.00
N GLY A 356 -3.50 -3.09 7.34
CA GLY A 356 -3.80 -4.48 7.59
C GLY A 356 -3.17 -5.41 6.56
N ASN A 357 -3.41 -6.70 6.73
CA ASN A 357 -3.04 -7.69 5.74
C ASN A 357 -3.76 -7.43 4.42
N GLY A 358 -3.00 -7.16 3.37
CA GLY A 358 -3.51 -7.21 2.02
C GLY A 358 -3.73 -8.66 1.56
N VAL A 359 -4.32 -8.81 0.40
CA VAL A 359 -4.47 -10.09 -0.28
C VAL A 359 -4.07 -9.95 -1.75
N THR A 360 -3.39 -10.95 -2.28
CA THR A 360 -3.09 -11.05 -3.71
C THR A 360 -3.60 -12.38 -4.24
N THR A 361 -3.95 -12.41 -5.52
CA THR A 361 -4.47 -13.61 -6.19
C THR A 361 -3.38 -14.30 -7.01
N ALA A 362 -3.42 -15.62 -7.07
CA ALA A 362 -2.44 -16.41 -7.84
C ALA A 362 -2.57 -16.17 -9.34
N TRP A 363 -3.79 -15.92 -9.85
CA TRP A 363 -4.01 -15.55 -11.25
C TRP A 363 -3.38 -14.22 -11.62
N ALA A 364 -3.56 -13.17 -10.79
CA ALA A 364 -2.91 -11.88 -11.02
C ALA A 364 -1.38 -12.00 -10.92
N ASN A 365 -0.89 -12.69 -9.88
CA ASN A 365 0.53 -12.94 -9.69
C ASN A 365 1.14 -13.74 -10.87
N ALA A 366 0.46 -14.75 -11.38
CA ALA A 366 0.92 -15.51 -12.54
C ALA A 366 1.03 -14.64 -13.81
N LEU A 367 0.01 -13.80 -14.06
CA LEU A 367 0.02 -12.87 -15.19
C LEU A 367 1.16 -11.86 -15.07
N GLY A 368 1.32 -11.23 -13.91
CA GLY A 368 2.42 -10.29 -13.65
C GLY A 368 3.79 -10.96 -13.74
N TRP A 369 3.93 -12.18 -13.22
CA TRP A 369 5.17 -12.96 -13.27
C TRP A 369 5.56 -13.35 -14.70
N TYR A 370 4.59 -13.71 -15.53
CA TYR A 370 4.84 -14.01 -16.95
C TYR A 370 5.58 -12.87 -17.64
N TYR A 371 5.10 -11.61 -17.45
CA TYR A 371 5.75 -10.44 -18.04
C TYR A 371 6.99 -9.98 -17.28
N THR A 372 7.07 -10.19 -15.97
CA THR A 372 8.31 -9.95 -15.22
C THR A 372 9.45 -10.78 -15.80
N LYS A 373 9.22 -12.06 -16.07
CA LYS A 373 10.23 -12.92 -16.71
C LYS A 373 10.59 -12.46 -18.12
N MET A 374 9.60 -11.99 -18.89
CA MET A 374 9.81 -11.54 -20.26
C MET A 374 10.73 -10.32 -20.35
N TYR A 375 10.63 -9.39 -19.40
CA TYR A 375 11.36 -8.12 -19.44
C TYR A 375 12.57 -8.08 -18.48
N SER A 376 12.77 -9.09 -17.65
CA SER A 376 13.95 -9.20 -16.80
C SER A 376 15.18 -9.68 -17.56
N ASP A 377 16.36 -9.36 -17.05
CA ASP A 377 17.60 -9.88 -17.60
C ASP A 377 17.66 -11.41 -17.48
N GLU A 378 18.32 -12.05 -18.43
CA GLU A 378 18.44 -13.51 -18.47
C GLU A 378 19.08 -14.05 -17.19
N GLY A 379 18.48 -15.06 -16.61
CA GLY A 379 18.97 -15.72 -15.39
C GLY A 379 18.65 -14.96 -14.08
N MET A 380 17.99 -13.81 -14.14
CA MET A 380 17.64 -13.02 -12.95
C MET A 380 16.27 -13.41 -12.34
N THR A 381 15.57 -14.38 -12.89
CA THR A 381 14.30 -14.89 -12.37
C THR A 381 14.32 -16.40 -12.19
N THR A 382 13.57 -16.92 -11.22
CA THR A 382 13.42 -18.38 -11.00
C THR A 382 11.97 -18.72 -10.67
N GLU A 383 11.51 -19.91 -11.06
CA GLU A 383 10.17 -20.42 -10.71
C GLU A 383 10.08 -20.91 -9.25
N GLU A 384 11.19 -20.91 -8.49
CA GLU A 384 11.10 -21.21 -7.07
C GLU A 384 10.14 -20.24 -6.38
N PRO A 385 9.24 -20.74 -5.51
CA PRO A 385 8.38 -19.89 -4.73
C PRO A 385 9.17 -18.90 -3.85
N GLY A 386 8.77 -17.65 -3.92
CA GLY A 386 9.32 -16.57 -3.11
C GLY A 386 8.51 -16.33 -1.83
N ASN A 387 8.42 -15.08 -1.44
CA ASN A 387 7.57 -14.66 -0.33
C ASN A 387 6.13 -14.45 -0.81
N LEU A 388 5.20 -14.37 0.15
CA LEU A 388 3.86 -13.86 -0.10
C LEU A 388 3.98 -12.44 -0.65
N ALA A 389 3.28 -12.16 -1.74
CA ALA A 389 3.17 -10.80 -2.25
C ALA A 389 2.41 -9.93 -1.23
N GLY A 390 2.89 -8.70 -1.00
CA GLY A 390 2.38 -7.84 0.07
C GLY A 390 1.05 -7.17 -0.24
N GLY A 391 0.63 -7.15 -1.47
CA GLY A 391 -0.45 -6.29 -1.93
C GLY A 391 0.11 -4.99 -2.53
N TRP A 392 -0.63 -3.92 -2.43
CA TRP A 392 -0.27 -2.62 -2.98
C TRP A 392 -0.59 -1.51 -1.95
N ASP A 393 0.04 -0.35 -2.09
CA ASP A 393 0.07 0.70 -1.06
C ASP A 393 -1.28 1.39 -0.79
N VAL A 394 -2.33 1.07 -1.55
CA VAL A 394 -3.70 1.55 -1.32
C VAL A 394 -4.35 0.92 -0.07
N GLY A 395 -3.61 0.11 0.66
CA GLY A 395 -4.01 -0.43 1.95
C GLY A 395 -4.92 -1.67 1.88
N GLN A 396 -5.15 -2.24 3.04
CA GLN A 396 -5.90 -3.49 3.23
C GLN A 396 -7.27 -3.48 2.55
N ARG A 397 -8.06 -2.42 2.76
CA ARG A 397 -9.45 -2.35 2.26
C ARG A 397 -9.51 -2.47 0.75
N ALA A 398 -8.58 -1.82 0.07
CA ALA A 398 -8.52 -1.84 -1.37
C ALA A 398 -8.11 -3.21 -1.90
N CYS A 399 -7.08 -3.84 -1.35
CA CYS A 399 -6.62 -5.18 -1.76
C CYS A 399 -7.71 -6.25 -1.64
N TRP A 400 -8.53 -6.19 -0.58
CA TRP A 400 -9.64 -7.10 -0.40
C TRP A 400 -10.85 -6.78 -1.28
N SER A 401 -10.95 -5.57 -1.79
CA SER A 401 -12.10 -5.10 -2.58
C SER A 401 -11.86 -5.17 -4.09
N ILE A 402 -10.65 -4.88 -4.54
CA ILE A 402 -10.27 -4.79 -5.95
C ILE A 402 -9.02 -5.62 -6.18
N PRO A 403 -8.98 -6.50 -7.18
CA PRO A 403 -7.75 -7.22 -7.49
C PRO A 403 -6.71 -6.28 -8.09
N GLY A 404 -5.44 -6.59 -7.86
CA GLY A 404 -4.35 -5.79 -8.39
C GLY A 404 -3.00 -6.48 -8.33
N ILE A 405 -2.03 -5.83 -8.91
CA ILE A 405 -0.62 -6.16 -8.83
C ILE A 405 0.08 -4.93 -8.27
N GLY A 406 0.61 -5.04 -7.08
CA GLY A 406 1.30 -3.98 -6.37
C GLY A 406 2.65 -4.42 -5.85
N SER A 407 3.35 -3.54 -5.14
CA SER A 407 4.76 -3.77 -4.86
C SER A 407 5.26 -3.32 -3.50
N GLU A 408 4.57 -3.63 -2.43
CA GLU A 408 5.11 -3.29 -1.10
C GLU A 408 6.52 -3.85 -0.79
N ARG A 409 7.11 -4.72 -1.62
CA ARG A 409 8.40 -5.35 -1.32
C ARG A 409 9.33 -5.53 -2.52
N GLY A 410 9.16 -4.76 -3.56
CA GLY A 410 10.02 -4.86 -4.75
C GLY A 410 9.84 -6.16 -5.55
N ASP A 411 8.84 -6.97 -5.24
CA ASP A 411 8.57 -8.24 -5.92
C ASP A 411 8.02 -8.02 -7.34
N TRP A 412 7.79 -6.76 -7.71
CA TRP A 412 7.18 -6.37 -8.98
C TRP A 412 8.05 -5.48 -9.84
N THR A 413 9.31 -5.31 -9.46
CA THR A 413 10.30 -4.66 -10.31
C THR A 413 10.86 -5.64 -11.33
N ILE A 414 11.46 -5.08 -12.38
CA ILE A 414 12.22 -5.88 -13.33
C ILE A 414 13.54 -6.29 -12.68
N ALA A 415 13.87 -7.58 -12.73
CA ALA A 415 15.14 -8.07 -12.24
C ALA A 415 16.25 -7.74 -13.25
N MET A 416 17.24 -6.96 -12.81
CA MET A 416 18.36 -6.54 -13.63
C MET A 416 19.69 -6.98 -13.00
N ALA A 417 20.65 -7.35 -13.86
CA ALA A 417 22.01 -7.59 -13.43
C ALA A 417 22.71 -6.28 -13.03
N ASP A 418 23.75 -6.42 -12.21
CA ASP A 418 24.68 -5.35 -11.85
C ASP A 418 24.08 -4.18 -11.05
N VAL A 419 22.92 -4.37 -10.44
CA VAL A 419 22.36 -3.37 -9.56
C VAL A 419 22.98 -3.49 -8.17
N PRO A 420 23.62 -2.43 -7.63
CA PRO A 420 24.21 -2.49 -6.31
C PRO A 420 23.11 -2.55 -5.22
N PRO A 421 23.33 -3.34 -4.15
CA PRO A 421 22.39 -3.34 -3.02
C PRO A 421 22.44 -1.98 -2.31
N THR A 422 21.28 -1.41 -2.03
CA THR A 422 21.12 -0.16 -1.29
C THR A 422 20.15 -0.36 -0.14
N ALA A 423 20.31 0.44 0.92
CA ALA A 423 19.32 0.51 1.98
C ALA A 423 18.04 1.19 1.46
N GLY A 424 16.89 0.75 1.92
CA GLY A 424 15.65 1.49 1.74
C GLY A 424 15.75 2.87 2.41
N HIS A 425 15.04 3.87 1.85
CA HIS A 425 15.04 5.24 2.37
C HIS A 425 16.43 5.88 2.48
N SER A 426 17.32 5.58 1.52
CA SER A 426 18.67 6.14 1.49
C SER A 426 18.89 7.07 0.29
N GLN A 427 19.87 7.98 0.41
CA GLN A 427 20.28 8.84 -0.71
C GLN A 427 20.85 7.99 -1.85
N GLU A 428 21.58 6.92 -1.53
CA GLU A 428 22.14 6.01 -2.52
C GLU A 428 21.04 5.36 -3.37
N LYS A 429 19.89 5.01 -2.76
CA LYS A 429 18.73 4.50 -3.51
C LYS A 429 18.15 5.59 -4.41
N ALA A 430 17.99 6.81 -3.91
CA ALA A 430 17.52 7.94 -4.70
C ALA A 430 18.44 8.19 -5.91
N ASP A 431 19.76 8.23 -5.70
CA ASP A 431 20.74 8.51 -6.74
C ASP A 431 20.75 7.42 -7.84
N LEU A 432 20.45 6.17 -7.50
CA LEU A 432 20.33 5.09 -8.48
C LEU A 432 19.20 5.31 -9.48
N THR A 433 18.14 5.99 -9.11
CA THR A 433 16.97 6.22 -9.98
C THR A 433 17.29 7.02 -11.24
N ILE A 434 18.28 7.92 -11.16
CA ILE A 434 18.74 8.78 -12.27
C ILE A 434 20.01 8.27 -12.95
N THR A 435 20.47 7.05 -12.63
CA THR A 435 21.57 6.39 -13.37
C THR A 435 21.05 5.75 -14.65
N SER A 436 21.96 5.32 -15.50
CA SER A 436 21.61 4.53 -16.69
C SER A 436 20.84 3.25 -16.37
N LEU A 437 21.05 2.66 -15.20
CA LEU A 437 20.28 1.50 -14.72
C LEU A 437 18.85 1.91 -14.31
N GLY A 438 18.71 3.01 -13.57
CA GLY A 438 17.41 3.57 -13.23
C GLY A 438 16.62 3.95 -14.49
N HIS A 439 17.22 4.66 -15.42
CA HIS A 439 16.59 5.02 -16.70
C HIS A 439 16.19 3.79 -17.52
N ARG A 440 17.04 2.75 -17.58
CA ARG A 440 16.73 1.51 -18.28
C ARG A 440 15.52 0.78 -17.69
N SER A 441 15.30 0.88 -16.38
CA SER A 441 14.19 0.20 -15.70
C SER A 441 12.82 0.78 -16.09
N LEU A 442 12.73 2.08 -16.38
CA LEU A 442 11.47 2.78 -16.65
C LEU A 442 10.67 2.15 -17.80
N PRO A 443 11.22 2.05 -19.05
CA PRO A 443 10.46 1.44 -20.15
C PRO A 443 10.15 -0.04 -19.92
N LEU A 444 11.04 -0.79 -19.26
CA LEU A 444 10.79 -2.21 -18.98
C LEU A 444 9.62 -2.42 -18.01
N MET A 445 9.54 -1.61 -16.96
CA MET A 445 8.42 -1.63 -16.02
C MET A 445 7.12 -1.16 -16.68
N ALA A 446 7.16 -0.10 -17.50
CA ALA A 446 6.00 0.36 -18.25
C ALA A 446 5.46 -0.68 -19.24
N LYS A 447 6.36 -1.36 -19.97
CA LYS A 447 6.00 -2.47 -20.88
C LYS A 447 5.32 -3.60 -20.12
N ARG A 448 5.86 -3.98 -18.97
CA ARG A 448 5.25 -5.00 -18.11
C ARG A 448 3.84 -4.62 -17.68
N GLN A 449 3.63 -3.41 -17.16
CA GLN A 449 2.31 -2.95 -16.73
C GLN A 449 1.33 -2.85 -17.89
N ALA A 450 1.75 -2.26 -19.00
CA ALA A 450 0.91 -2.12 -20.19
C ALA A 450 0.55 -3.49 -20.80
N ALA A 451 1.47 -4.47 -20.80
CA ALA A 451 1.20 -5.81 -21.27
C ALA A 451 0.17 -6.54 -20.38
N VAL A 452 0.23 -6.37 -19.06
CA VAL A 452 -0.80 -6.89 -18.15
C VAL A 452 -2.14 -6.22 -18.43
N ALA A 453 -2.17 -4.90 -18.53
CA ALA A 453 -3.40 -4.15 -18.85
C ALA A 453 -4.01 -4.59 -20.19
N LEU A 454 -3.19 -4.73 -21.23
CA LEU A 454 -3.62 -5.21 -22.55
C LEU A 454 -4.27 -6.60 -22.45
N ARG A 455 -3.68 -7.52 -21.71
CA ARG A 455 -4.26 -8.86 -21.51
C ARG A 455 -5.62 -8.80 -20.83
N LEU A 456 -5.77 -7.97 -19.80
CA LEU A 456 -7.03 -7.83 -19.07
C LEU A 456 -8.15 -7.22 -19.91
N VAL A 457 -7.86 -6.28 -20.81
CA VAL A 457 -8.87 -5.69 -21.69
C VAL A 457 -9.16 -6.54 -22.93
N THR A 458 -8.24 -7.39 -23.36
CA THR A 458 -8.40 -8.25 -24.55
C THR A 458 -8.82 -9.69 -24.21
N GLN A 459 -8.58 -10.13 -22.99
CA GLN A 459 -8.94 -11.47 -22.49
C GLN A 459 -9.70 -11.33 -21.15
N PRO A 460 -10.97 -10.87 -21.20
CA PRO A 460 -11.77 -10.58 -20.00
C PRO A 460 -11.99 -11.80 -19.09
N GLU A 461 -11.84 -13.01 -19.60
CA GLU A 461 -11.87 -14.25 -18.82
C GLU A 461 -10.79 -14.33 -17.74
N LEU A 462 -9.65 -13.63 -17.91
CA LEU A 462 -8.63 -13.50 -16.88
C LEU A 462 -9.14 -12.72 -15.69
N LEU A 463 -9.82 -11.59 -15.95
CA LEU A 463 -10.37 -10.76 -14.90
C LEU A 463 -11.48 -11.50 -14.13
N VAL A 464 -12.27 -12.33 -14.82
CA VAL A 464 -13.27 -13.21 -14.17
C VAL A 464 -12.59 -14.17 -13.21
N LYS A 465 -11.57 -14.91 -13.65
CA LYS A 465 -10.83 -15.87 -12.81
C LYS A 465 -10.17 -15.20 -11.61
N ILE A 466 -9.58 -14.02 -11.80
CA ILE A 466 -8.95 -13.24 -10.73
C ILE A 466 -10.00 -12.84 -9.67
N ASN A 467 -11.18 -12.36 -10.10
CA ASN A 467 -12.24 -11.96 -9.18
C ASN A 467 -12.87 -13.15 -8.45
N GLU A 468 -13.05 -14.30 -9.13
CA GLU A 468 -13.51 -15.53 -8.50
C GLU A 468 -12.55 -16.02 -7.41
N GLU A 469 -11.24 -15.96 -7.66
CA GLU A 469 -10.23 -16.29 -6.66
C GLU A 469 -10.24 -15.28 -5.50
N LEU A 470 -10.35 -13.96 -5.79
CA LEU A 470 -10.43 -12.95 -4.75
C LEU A 470 -11.65 -13.16 -3.83
N ALA A 471 -12.78 -13.59 -4.40
CA ALA A 471 -13.97 -13.95 -3.62
C ALA A 471 -13.70 -15.13 -2.67
N GLN A 472 -12.96 -16.16 -3.12
CA GLN A 472 -12.54 -17.27 -2.28
C GLN A 472 -11.59 -16.83 -1.16
N TRP A 473 -10.63 -15.94 -1.47
CA TRP A 473 -9.75 -15.36 -0.45
C TRP A 473 -10.51 -14.54 0.60
N ARG A 474 -11.57 -13.81 0.18
CA ARG A 474 -12.45 -13.08 1.13
C ARG A 474 -13.16 -14.05 2.09
N GLU A 475 -13.74 -15.14 1.58
CA GLU A 475 -14.39 -16.16 2.40
C GLU A 475 -13.40 -16.77 3.39
N TYR A 476 -12.22 -17.15 2.93
CA TYR A 476 -11.15 -17.65 3.77
C TYR A 476 -10.69 -16.65 4.82
N GLY A 477 -10.49 -15.38 4.42
CA GLY A 477 -10.06 -14.31 5.32
C GLY A 477 -11.06 -14.01 6.43
N LEU A 478 -12.36 -14.01 6.12
CA LEU A 478 -13.44 -13.86 7.10
C LEU A 478 -13.46 -15.04 8.10
N GLU A 479 -13.37 -16.27 7.62
CA GLU A 479 -13.34 -17.45 8.49
C GLU A 479 -12.14 -17.44 9.45
N LYS A 480 -10.97 -16.99 8.97
CA LYS A 480 -9.73 -16.94 9.76
C LYS A 480 -9.58 -15.65 10.58
N GLY A 481 -10.50 -14.70 10.45
CA GLY A 481 -10.41 -13.41 11.14
C GLY A 481 -9.26 -12.52 10.63
N TYR A 482 -8.81 -12.73 9.39
CA TYR A 482 -7.80 -11.87 8.77
C TYR A 482 -8.38 -10.56 8.27
N VAL A 483 -9.67 -10.50 8.06
CA VAL A 483 -10.42 -9.36 7.58
C VAL A 483 -11.84 -9.37 8.16
N ALA A 484 -12.42 -8.20 8.38
CA ALA A 484 -13.80 -8.03 8.82
C ALA A 484 -14.73 -7.69 7.64
N GLU A 485 -16.03 -7.95 7.76
CA GLU A 485 -17.01 -7.71 6.68
C GLU A 485 -17.10 -6.24 6.25
N ASP A 486 -16.90 -5.30 7.18
CA ASP A 486 -16.96 -3.85 6.93
C ASP A 486 -15.76 -3.31 6.14
N VAL A 487 -14.71 -4.13 5.96
CA VAL A 487 -13.55 -3.79 5.12
C VAL A 487 -13.90 -3.79 3.64
N PHE A 488 -14.89 -4.61 3.23
CA PHE A 488 -15.24 -4.73 1.82
C PHE A 488 -16.15 -3.60 1.35
N ARG A 489 -15.76 -2.92 0.28
CA ARG A 489 -16.70 -2.22 -0.58
C ARG A 489 -17.06 -3.16 -1.73
N LEU A 490 -18.13 -3.92 -1.56
CA LEU A 490 -18.67 -4.72 -2.65
C LEU A 490 -19.33 -3.76 -3.65
N LYS A 491 -18.83 -3.75 -4.88
CA LYS A 491 -19.56 -3.13 -5.99
C LYS A 491 -20.91 -3.84 -6.09
N ASN A 492 -21.98 -3.14 -5.82
CA ASN A 492 -23.32 -3.54 -6.23
C ASN A 492 -23.37 -3.39 -7.77
N LYS A 493 -22.78 -4.33 -8.49
CA LYS A 493 -22.92 -4.46 -9.94
C LYS A 493 -23.97 -5.46 -10.31
#